data_eee1c7070c580ddf72fe1d6a4d0f7e9d
#
_entry.id   eee1c7070c580ddf72fe1d6a4d0f7e9d
#
_cell.length_a   1.000
_cell.length_b   1.000
_cell.length_c   1.000
_cell.angle_alpha   90.00
_cell.angle_beta   90.00
_cell.angle_gamma   90.00
#
_symmetry.space_group_name_H-M   'P 1'
#
loop_
_entity.id
_entity.type
_entity.pdbx_description
1 polymer ?
#
loop_
_entity_poly.entity_id
_entity_poly.type
_entity_poly.pdbx_seq_one_letter_code
_entity_poly.pdbx_strand_id
1 'polypeptide(L)'
;MAISRQQLAKELEPGLNALFGLEYKNYENQHAEIFDTENSDRAFEEEVMLSGFDKAGVKSEGAAVAYDNAQETFTARYQHETIALAFSLTEEAIEDNLYDKISTRYTKALARSMAQTKQTKAANVLNNAFKASGYNGGDGESLIGNAHPTIAGNLSNRPATLADLSETSLEQAMIDIASFKDERGLKIAAKAMKLIIPSANQFVAERLMKSANRVGTADNDINALRSMGMVPQGYVVNNFLTDDDAFFLKTDAVSYTHLTLPTSQYV
;
A
#
# COMPACT_ATOMS: atom_id res chain seq x y z
N MET A 1 33.46 -45.62 -11.23
CA MET A 1 32.33 -44.89 -11.86
C MET A 1 32.73 -43.44 -11.87
N ALA A 2 32.93 -42.86 -13.03
CA ALA A 2 33.17 -41.42 -13.13
C ALA A 2 31.82 -40.69 -13.00
N ILE A 3 31.68 -39.85 -11.99
CA ILE A 3 30.51 -38.97 -11.82
C ILE A 3 30.56 -37.97 -12.95
N SER A 4 29.53 -37.96 -13.82
CA SER A 4 29.47 -37.03 -14.96
C SER A 4 29.15 -35.61 -14.46
N ARG A 5 29.74 -34.59 -15.10
CA ARG A 5 29.48 -33.17 -14.82
C ARG A 5 28.00 -32.80 -14.86
N GLN A 6 27.22 -33.47 -15.72
CA GLN A 6 25.77 -33.27 -15.80
C GLN A 6 24.99 -33.73 -14.56
N GLN A 7 25.50 -34.73 -13.83
CA GLN A 7 24.88 -35.16 -12.57
C GLN A 7 25.11 -34.15 -11.45
N LEU A 8 26.30 -33.55 -11.40
CA LEU A 8 26.63 -32.54 -10.39
C LEU A 8 25.77 -31.27 -10.53
N ALA A 9 25.55 -30.82 -11.77
CA ALA A 9 24.69 -29.65 -12.04
C ALA A 9 23.24 -29.92 -11.62
N LYS A 10 22.71 -31.12 -11.85
CA LYS A 10 21.35 -31.50 -11.44
C LYS A 10 21.14 -31.61 -9.93
N GLU A 11 22.18 -31.92 -9.17
CA GLU A 11 22.10 -31.97 -7.71
C GLU A 11 22.27 -30.59 -7.07
N LEU A 12 23.01 -29.69 -7.72
CA LEU A 12 23.23 -28.34 -7.24
C LEU A 12 21.99 -27.46 -7.32
N GLU A 13 21.22 -27.60 -8.39
CA GLU A 13 20.02 -26.81 -8.67
C GLU A 13 18.95 -26.86 -7.56
N PRO A 14 18.54 -28.06 -7.06
CA PRO A 14 17.59 -28.15 -5.96
C PRO A 14 18.09 -27.50 -4.67
N GLY A 15 19.39 -27.61 -4.39
CA GLY A 15 20.01 -27.01 -3.20
C GLY A 15 20.01 -25.49 -3.25
N LEU A 16 20.32 -24.89 -4.41
CA LEU A 16 20.29 -23.46 -4.62
C LEU A 16 18.85 -22.91 -4.59
N ASN A 17 17.89 -23.63 -5.16
CA ASN A 17 16.48 -23.26 -5.11
C ASN A 17 15.92 -23.28 -3.68
N ALA A 18 16.28 -24.29 -2.90
CA ALA A 18 15.89 -24.37 -1.47
C ALA A 18 16.51 -23.22 -0.66
N LEU A 19 17.78 -22.92 -0.91
CA LEU A 19 18.50 -21.81 -0.27
C LEU A 19 17.86 -20.45 -0.66
N PHE A 20 17.54 -20.27 -1.94
CA PHE A 20 16.86 -19.07 -2.40
C PHE A 20 15.52 -18.87 -1.70
N GLY A 21 14.68 -19.91 -1.65
CA GLY A 21 13.38 -19.84 -0.98
C GLY A 21 13.49 -19.54 0.52
N LEU A 22 14.50 -20.08 1.18
CA LEU A 22 14.75 -19.83 2.60
C LEU A 22 15.22 -18.39 2.83
N GLU A 23 16.18 -17.91 2.06
CA GLU A 23 16.68 -16.53 2.17
C GLU A 23 15.62 -15.50 1.77
N TYR A 24 14.82 -15.78 0.73
CA TYR A 24 13.76 -14.88 0.31
C TYR A 24 12.70 -14.66 1.41
N LYS A 25 12.39 -15.71 2.20
CA LYS A 25 11.47 -15.63 3.34
C LYS A 25 12.02 -14.87 4.53
N ASN A 26 13.35 -14.75 4.65
CA ASN A 26 13.98 -14.01 5.74
C ASN A 26 13.84 -12.50 5.63
N TYR A 27 13.47 -11.98 4.45
CA TYR A 27 13.24 -10.55 4.26
C TYR A 27 11.82 -10.18 4.67
N GLU A 28 11.72 -9.19 5.54
CA GLU A 28 10.46 -8.67 6.04
C GLU A 28 9.61 -8.08 4.91
N ASN A 29 8.34 -8.46 4.87
CA ASN A 29 7.39 -7.99 3.87
C ASN A 29 6.67 -6.73 4.36
N GLN A 30 7.35 -5.58 4.38
CA GLN A 30 6.77 -4.31 4.83
C GLN A 30 5.54 -3.90 4.01
N HIS A 31 5.48 -4.26 2.72
CA HIS A 31 4.31 -3.97 1.90
C HIS A 31 3.05 -4.70 2.36
N ALA A 32 3.15 -5.89 2.94
CA ALA A 32 2.00 -6.67 3.41
C ALA A 32 1.31 -6.05 4.65
N GLU A 33 2.01 -5.17 5.37
CA GLU A 33 1.41 -4.41 6.46
C GLU A 33 0.58 -3.21 5.98
N ILE A 34 0.82 -2.77 4.73
CA ILE A 34 0.19 -1.60 4.12
C ILE A 34 -0.91 -2.04 3.16
N PHE A 35 -0.61 -2.98 2.27
CA PHE A 35 -1.49 -3.45 1.21
C PHE A 35 -2.04 -4.84 1.52
N ASP A 36 -3.28 -5.07 1.14
CA ASP A 36 -3.85 -6.41 1.14
C ASP A 36 -3.33 -7.17 -0.09
N THR A 37 -3.10 -8.47 0.04
CA THR A 37 -2.53 -9.31 -1.02
C THR A 37 -3.54 -10.36 -1.45
N GLU A 38 -3.81 -10.41 -2.75
CA GLU A 38 -4.68 -11.41 -3.35
C GLU A 38 -3.94 -12.19 -4.44
N ASN A 39 -4.41 -13.38 -4.76
CA ASN A 39 -3.86 -14.19 -5.84
C ASN A 39 -4.69 -13.98 -7.10
N SER A 40 -4.02 -13.88 -8.25
CA SER A 40 -4.66 -13.77 -9.55
C SER A 40 -4.13 -14.83 -10.51
N ASP A 41 -5.04 -15.41 -11.31
CA ASP A 41 -4.74 -16.37 -12.38
C ASP A 41 -4.78 -15.71 -13.77
N ARG A 42 -4.93 -14.38 -13.84
CA ARG A 42 -5.11 -13.63 -15.08
C ARG A 42 -3.87 -12.79 -15.41
N ALA A 43 -3.76 -12.37 -16.66
CA ALA A 43 -2.70 -11.44 -17.09
C ALA A 43 -2.89 -10.01 -16.57
N PHE A 44 -4.12 -9.64 -16.30
CA PHE A 44 -4.51 -8.34 -15.70
C PHE A 44 -5.82 -8.53 -14.94
N GLU A 45 -6.06 -7.68 -13.96
CA GLU A 45 -7.33 -7.56 -13.26
C GLU A 45 -7.97 -6.22 -13.58
N GLU A 46 -9.29 -6.23 -13.71
CA GLU A 46 -10.10 -5.03 -13.92
C GLU A 46 -11.12 -4.91 -12.80
N GLU A 47 -11.14 -3.77 -12.18
CA GLU A 47 -12.10 -3.42 -11.15
C GLU A 47 -12.97 -2.27 -11.66
N VAL A 48 -14.27 -2.54 -11.75
CA VAL A 48 -15.26 -1.56 -12.20
C VAL A 48 -15.90 -0.93 -10.98
N MET A 49 -15.83 0.38 -10.89
CA MET A 49 -16.52 1.11 -9.85
C MET A 49 -17.99 1.26 -10.15
N LEU A 50 -18.82 0.79 -9.23
CA LEU A 50 -20.27 0.92 -9.30
C LEU A 50 -20.71 2.06 -8.39
N SER A 51 -21.50 3.02 -8.93
CA SER A 51 -22.12 4.03 -8.09
C SER A 51 -23.19 3.38 -7.20
N GLY A 52 -23.25 3.81 -5.94
CA GLY A 52 -24.34 3.45 -5.05
C GLY A 52 -25.67 4.10 -5.44
N PHE A 53 -26.64 4.01 -4.55
CA PHE A 53 -27.92 4.69 -4.66
C PHE A 53 -27.90 6.03 -3.91
N ASP A 54 -28.75 6.95 -4.31
CA ASP A 54 -28.96 8.22 -3.63
C ASP A 54 -29.73 8.00 -2.29
N LYS A 55 -29.81 9.04 -1.50
CA LYS A 55 -30.54 9.01 -0.23
C LYS A 55 -31.99 8.67 -0.43
N ALA A 56 -32.48 7.63 0.25
CA ALA A 56 -33.88 7.27 0.22
C ALA A 56 -34.77 8.40 0.74
N GLY A 57 -35.76 8.78 -0.03
CA GLY A 57 -36.76 9.80 0.34
C GLY A 57 -37.79 9.23 1.31
N VAL A 58 -38.41 10.12 2.11
CA VAL A 58 -39.55 9.76 2.95
C VAL A 58 -40.76 9.56 2.05
N LYS A 59 -41.35 8.37 2.10
CA LYS A 59 -42.57 8.04 1.33
C LYS A 59 -43.81 8.44 2.13
N SER A 60 -44.66 9.27 1.51
CA SER A 60 -45.98 9.55 2.06
C SER A 60 -46.96 8.39 1.83
N GLU A 61 -47.98 8.28 2.68
CA GLU A 61 -49.02 7.26 2.52
C GLU A 61 -49.73 7.43 1.14
N GLY A 62 -49.86 6.29 0.44
CA GLY A 62 -50.45 6.26 -0.91
C GLY A 62 -49.56 6.74 -2.07
N ALA A 63 -48.37 7.27 -1.82
CA ALA A 63 -47.42 7.63 -2.86
C ALA A 63 -46.70 6.41 -3.46
N ALA A 64 -46.30 6.48 -4.73
CA ALA A 64 -45.44 5.48 -5.37
C ALA A 64 -44.02 5.50 -4.79
N VAL A 65 -43.31 4.38 -4.85
CA VAL A 65 -41.89 4.28 -4.49
C VAL A 65 -41.07 4.91 -5.62
N ALA A 66 -40.08 5.74 -5.29
CA ALA A 66 -39.11 6.24 -6.24
C ALA A 66 -38.12 5.11 -6.61
N TYR A 67 -37.75 5.05 -7.90
CA TYR A 67 -36.73 4.18 -8.40
C TYR A 67 -35.46 5.00 -8.61
N ASP A 68 -34.31 4.43 -8.23
CA ASP A 68 -33.00 4.98 -8.51
C ASP A 68 -32.17 3.98 -9.30
N ASN A 69 -31.19 4.43 -10.08
CA ASN A 69 -30.37 3.62 -10.95
C ASN A 69 -28.90 3.71 -10.51
N ALA A 70 -28.28 2.56 -10.26
CA ALA A 70 -26.84 2.48 -10.15
C ALA A 70 -26.19 2.61 -11.55
N GLN A 71 -25.01 3.21 -11.61
CA GLN A 71 -24.24 3.41 -12.85
C GLN A 71 -22.82 2.90 -12.66
N GLU A 72 -22.27 2.32 -13.72
CA GLU A 72 -20.82 2.06 -13.79
C GLU A 72 -20.12 3.39 -14.11
N THR A 73 -19.02 3.68 -13.38
CA THR A 73 -18.29 4.93 -13.53
C THR A 73 -16.93 4.70 -14.17
N PHE A 74 -15.94 4.26 -13.39
CA PHE A 74 -14.58 4.10 -13.87
C PHE A 74 -14.15 2.64 -13.79
N THR A 75 -13.23 2.27 -14.68
CA THR A 75 -12.57 0.96 -14.66
C THR A 75 -11.11 1.16 -14.36
N ALA A 76 -10.63 0.58 -13.26
CA ALA A 76 -9.21 0.49 -12.95
C ALA A 76 -8.66 -0.84 -13.47
N ARG A 77 -7.55 -0.77 -14.22
CA ARG A 77 -6.88 -1.96 -14.74
C ARG A 77 -5.51 -2.12 -14.08
N TYR A 78 -5.29 -3.28 -13.49
CA TYR A 78 -4.03 -3.68 -12.86
C TYR A 78 -3.34 -4.69 -13.75
N GLN A 79 -2.16 -4.33 -14.27
CA GLN A 79 -1.38 -5.20 -15.13
C GLN A 79 -0.27 -5.86 -14.33
N HIS A 80 -0.16 -7.19 -14.45
CA HIS A 80 0.90 -7.94 -13.79
C HIS A 80 2.24 -7.70 -14.46
N GLU A 81 3.28 -7.55 -13.66
CA GLU A 81 4.65 -7.41 -14.12
C GLU A 81 5.51 -8.58 -13.61
N THR A 82 6.34 -9.12 -14.47
CA THR A 82 7.28 -10.17 -14.10
C THR A 82 8.59 -9.58 -13.63
N ILE A 83 9.00 -9.89 -12.40
CA ILE A 83 10.31 -9.55 -11.86
C ILE A 83 11.21 -10.77 -12.05
N ALA A 84 12.30 -10.61 -12.82
CA ALA A 84 13.26 -11.66 -13.05
C ALA A 84 14.69 -11.14 -12.97
N LEU A 85 15.56 -11.92 -12.39
CA LEU A 85 17.00 -11.69 -12.36
C LEU A 85 17.70 -13.05 -12.36
N ALA A 86 18.77 -13.19 -13.11
CA ALA A 86 19.55 -14.41 -13.16
C ALA A 86 21.04 -14.13 -13.03
N PHE A 87 21.79 -15.10 -12.56
CA PHE A 87 23.25 -15.12 -12.62
C PHE A 87 23.73 -16.41 -13.29
N SER A 88 24.91 -16.39 -13.88
CA SER A 88 25.54 -17.54 -14.48
C SER A 88 26.87 -17.83 -13.81
N LEU A 89 27.21 -19.10 -13.70
CA LEU A 89 28.54 -19.58 -13.28
C LEU A 89 29.26 -20.13 -14.51
N THR A 90 30.54 -19.77 -14.67
CA THR A 90 31.36 -20.31 -15.77
C THR A 90 31.77 -21.75 -15.44
N GLU A 91 31.98 -22.54 -16.47
CA GLU A 91 32.42 -23.93 -16.35
C GLU A 91 33.80 -24.03 -15.67
N GLU A 92 34.69 -23.07 -15.94
CA GLU A 92 36.01 -22.97 -15.32
C GLU A 92 35.91 -22.77 -13.78
N ALA A 93 34.97 -21.92 -13.33
CA ALA A 93 34.76 -21.73 -11.88
C ALA A 93 34.21 -22.99 -11.19
N ILE A 94 33.49 -23.84 -11.94
CA ILE A 94 33.01 -25.13 -11.45
C ILE A 94 34.16 -26.14 -11.38
N GLU A 95 35.07 -26.15 -12.37
CA GLU A 95 36.25 -27.03 -12.42
C GLU A 95 37.23 -26.73 -11.29
N ASP A 96 37.45 -25.47 -10.95
CA ASP A 96 38.35 -25.02 -9.88
C ASP A 96 37.75 -25.19 -8.47
N ASN A 97 36.58 -25.79 -8.34
CA ASN A 97 35.89 -26.07 -7.07
C ASN A 97 35.60 -24.79 -6.24
N LEU A 98 35.52 -23.61 -6.90
CA LEU A 98 35.22 -22.31 -6.25
C LEU A 98 33.73 -22.03 -6.18
N TYR A 99 32.90 -22.85 -6.82
CA TYR A 99 31.48 -22.61 -7.02
C TYR A 99 30.64 -22.64 -5.73
N ASP A 100 31.02 -23.42 -4.74
CA ASP A 100 30.19 -23.68 -3.56
C ASP A 100 29.97 -22.42 -2.71
N LYS A 101 31.03 -21.70 -2.38
CA LYS A 101 30.93 -20.44 -1.64
C LYS A 101 30.38 -19.28 -2.50
N ILE A 102 30.72 -19.27 -3.79
CA ILE A 102 30.34 -18.20 -4.71
C ILE A 102 28.85 -18.33 -5.06
N SER A 103 28.39 -19.52 -5.43
CA SER A 103 26.99 -19.78 -5.75
C SER A 103 26.05 -19.49 -4.57
N THR A 104 26.42 -19.89 -3.37
CA THR A 104 25.69 -19.60 -2.15
C THR A 104 25.56 -18.09 -1.92
N ARG A 105 26.65 -17.35 -2.07
CA ARG A 105 26.65 -15.87 -1.89
C ARG A 105 25.80 -15.18 -2.96
N TYR A 106 25.90 -15.59 -4.21
CA TYR A 106 25.12 -15.01 -5.30
C TYR A 106 23.62 -15.37 -5.19
N THR A 107 23.28 -16.58 -4.75
CA THR A 107 21.89 -16.96 -4.50
C THR A 107 21.26 -16.10 -3.40
N LYS A 108 21.98 -15.84 -2.31
CA LYS A 108 21.54 -14.93 -1.25
C LYS A 108 21.39 -13.50 -1.77
N ALA A 109 22.34 -13.02 -2.58
CA ALA A 109 22.27 -11.69 -3.18
C ALA A 109 21.10 -11.56 -4.15
N LEU A 110 20.81 -12.61 -4.93
CA LEU A 110 19.67 -12.68 -5.83
C LEU A 110 18.35 -12.59 -5.06
N ALA A 111 18.19 -13.41 -4.01
CA ALA A 111 17.00 -13.40 -3.16
C ALA A 111 16.74 -12.01 -2.55
N ARG A 112 17.81 -11.38 -2.03
CA ARG A 112 17.74 -10.03 -1.49
C ARG A 112 17.34 -9.00 -2.56
N SER A 113 17.94 -9.07 -3.74
CA SER A 113 17.63 -8.13 -4.83
C SER A 113 16.18 -8.24 -5.28
N MET A 114 15.66 -9.45 -5.43
CA MET A 114 14.26 -9.67 -5.82
C MET A 114 13.28 -9.19 -4.73
N ALA A 115 13.55 -9.50 -3.47
CA ALA A 115 12.75 -9.02 -2.34
C ALA A 115 12.75 -7.47 -2.28
N GLN A 116 13.91 -6.84 -2.45
CA GLN A 116 14.03 -5.38 -2.46
C GLN A 116 13.26 -4.76 -3.63
N THR A 117 13.33 -5.35 -4.82
CA THR A 117 12.60 -4.85 -5.99
C THR A 117 11.08 -4.89 -5.73
N LYS A 118 10.58 -5.98 -5.15
CA LYS A 118 9.16 -6.09 -4.77
C LYS A 118 8.75 -5.00 -3.79
N GLN A 119 9.53 -4.79 -2.72
CA GLN A 119 9.27 -3.76 -1.72
C GLN A 119 9.29 -2.35 -2.33
N THR A 120 10.29 -2.06 -3.16
CA THR A 120 10.40 -0.76 -3.83
C THR A 120 9.23 -0.50 -4.78
N LYS A 121 8.80 -1.51 -5.55
CA LYS A 121 7.62 -1.38 -6.43
C LYS A 121 6.36 -1.10 -5.63
N ALA A 122 6.14 -1.80 -4.54
CA ALA A 122 5.00 -1.56 -3.67
C ALA A 122 5.04 -0.15 -3.05
N ALA A 123 6.20 0.27 -2.53
CA ALA A 123 6.37 1.62 -1.98
C ALA A 123 6.20 2.73 -3.03
N ASN A 124 6.52 2.46 -4.30
CA ASN A 124 6.36 3.43 -5.39
C ASN A 124 4.90 3.84 -5.63
N VAL A 125 3.93 3.05 -5.21
CA VAL A 125 2.52 3.46 -5.22
C VAL A 125 2.33 4.71 -4.35
N LEU A 126 2.91 4.69 -3.16
CA LEU A 126 2.86 5.83 -2.22
C LEU A 126 3.83 6.95 -2.61
N ASN A 127 5.05 6.62 -3.04
CA ASN A 127 6.04 7.61 -3.49
C ASN A 127 5.54 8.45 -4.68
N ASN A 128 4.64 7.91 -5.48
CA ASN A 128 4.05 8.59 -6.63
C ASN A 128 2.57 8.97 -6.40
N ALA A 129 2.07 8.85 -5.18
CA ALA A 129 0.65 9.07 -4.86
C ALA A 129 0.11 10.45 -5.25
N PHE A 130 0.97 11.46 -5.30
CA PHE A 130 0.61 12.83 -5.67
C PHE A 130 0.84 13.16 -7.15
N LYS A 131 1.36 12.21 -7.94
CA LYS A 131 1.67 12.43 -9.36
C LYS A 131 0.50 12.06 -10.25
N ALA A 132 0.02 13.03 -11.01
CA ALA A 132 -1.08 12.84 -11.96
C ALA A 132 -0.65 12.17 -13.27
N SER A 133 0.65 12.09 -13.61
CA SER A 133 1.13 11.51 -14.86
C SER A 133 1.77 10.14 -14.67
N GLY A 134 1.20 9.11 -15.31
CA GLY A 134 1.73 7.75 -15.31
C GLY A 134 1.42 6.91 -14.06
N TYR A 135 0.73 7.48 -13.07
CA TYR A 135 0.32 6.82 -11.83
C TYR A 135 -1.14 7.14 -11.47
N ASN A 136 -1.95 7.34 -12.50
CA ASN A 136 -3.35 7.70 -12.35
C ASN A 136 -4.19 6.48 -11.98
N GLY A 137 -5.23 6.73 -11.17
CA GLY A 137 -6.31 5.77 -10.96
C GLY A 137 -7.19 5.58 -12.20
N GLY A 138 -8.22 4.77 -12.08
CA GLY A 138 -9.23 4.59 -13.14
C GLY A 138 -10.00 5.86 -13.47
N ASP A 139 -10.03 6.83 -12.57
CA ASP A 139 -10.64 8.15 -12.72
C ASP A 139 -9.75 9.18 -13.44
N GLY A 140 -8.51 8.85 -13.75
CA GLY A 140 -7.54 9.72 -14.41
C GLY A 140 -6.80 10.68 -13.48
N GLU A 141 -7.13 10.70 -12.17
CA GLU A 141 -6.46 11.52 -11.17
C GLU A 141 -5.34 10.76 -10.43
N SER A 142 -4.49 11.50 -9.73
CA SER A 142 -3.46 10.91 -8.85
C SER A 142 -4.12 10.19 -7.68
N LEU A 143 -3.44 9.16 -7.13
CA LEU A 143 -3.95 8.38 -5.99
C LEU A 143 -4.40 9.27 -4.82
N ILE A 144 -3.63 10.31 -4.53
CA ILE A 144 -3.97 11.33 -3.55
C ILE A 144 -4.12 12.66 -4.28
N GLY A 145 -5.36 13.08 -4.46
CA GLY A 145 -5.74 14.24 -5.25
C GLY A 145 -6.81 15.08 -4.56
N ASN A 146 -7.10 16.23 -5.14
CA ASN A 146 -8.12 17.14 -4.64
C ASN A 146 -9.35 17.23 -5.58
N ALA A 147 -9.35 16.50 -6.67
CA ALA A 147 -10.34 16.65 -7.74
C ALA A 147 -10.81 15.31 -8.32
N HIS A 148 -10.91 14.25 -7.50
CA HIS A 148 -11.45 12.97 -7.94
C HIS A 148 -12.88 13.15 -8.45
N PRO A 149 -13.14 12.93 -9.74
CA PRO A 149 -14.45 13.19 -10.32
C PRO A 149 -15.47 12.15 -9.84
N THR A 150 -16.62 12.62 -9.38
CA THR A 150 -17.74 11.77 -9.00
C THR A 150 -19.06 12.32 -9.54
N ILE A 151 -20.14 11.55 -9.42
CA ILE A 151 -21.48 11.98 -9.85
C ILE A 151 -21.94 13.22 -9.08
N ALA A 152 -21.59 13.31 -7.80
CA ALA A 152 -21.96 14.44 -6.94
C ALA A 152 -21.02 15.66 -7.05
N GLY A 153 -19.94 15.56 -7.84
CA GLY A 153 -18.91 16.57 -7.98
C GLY A 153 -17.53 16.04 -7.61
N ASN A 154 -16.53 16.90 -7.54
CA ASN A 154 -15.17 16.49 -7.22
C ASN A 154 -15.02 16.23 -5.72
N LEU A 155 -14.36 15.13 -5.37
CA LEU A 155 -13.96 14.79 -4.00
C LEU A 155 -12.45 14.95 -3.82
N SER A 156 -12.05 15.27 -2.59
CA SER A 156 -10.63 15.34 -2.19
C SER A 156 -10.36 14.29 -1.14
N ASN A 157 -9.26 13.55 -1.30
CA ASN A 157 -8.73 12.63 -0.30
C ASN A 157 -7.40 13.11 0.30
N ARG A 158 -7.08 14.38 0.12
CA ARG A 158 -5.91 15.01 0.72
C ARG A 158 -6.33 16.26 1.51
N PRO A 159 -5.58 16.67 2.55
CA PRO A 159 -5.86 17.89 3.29
C PRO A 159 -5.74 19.12 2.39
N ALA A 160 -6.55 20.15 2.67
CA ALA A 160 -6.52 21.41 1.93
C ALA A 160 -5.17 22.14 2.06
N THR A 161 -4.53 22.02 3.21
CA THR A 161 -3.18 22.55 3.47
C THR A 161 -2.26 21.39 3.78
N LEU A 162 -1.21 21.23 2.96
CA LEU A 162 -0.18 20.21 3.20
C LEU A 162 0.67 20.64 4.41
N ALA A 163 0.95 19.70 5.28
CA ALA A 163 1.76 19.93 6.49
C ALA A 163 2.48 18.64 6.87
N ASP A 164 3.64 18.79 7.50
CA ASP A 164 4.41 17.68 8.05
C ASP A 164 3.67 17.00 9.20
N LEU A 165 4.12 15.80 9.55
CA LEU A 165 3.52 15.01 10.62
C LEU A 165 3.61 15.75 11.97
N SER A 166 2.48 16.18 12.46
CA SER A 166 2.31 16.84 13.75
C SER A 166 0.98 16.41 14.37
N GLU A 167 0.78 16.73 15.64
CA GLU A 167 -0.50 16.49 16.32
C GLU A 167 -1.65 17.18 15.58
N THR A 168 -1.50 18.45 15.27
CA THR A 168 -2.54 19.25 14.59
C THR A 168 -2.85 18.74 13.17
N SER A 169 -1.81 18.38 12.38
CA SER A 169 -2.03 17.86 11.04
C SER A 169 -2.71 16.50 11.07
N LEU A 170 -2.39 15.66 12.06
CA LEU A 170 -3.00 14.35 12.22
C LEU A 170 -4.46 14.44 12.68
N GLU A 171 -4.75 15.34 13.64
CA GLU A 171 -6.11 15.63 14.09
C GLU A 171 -6.99 16.15 12.93
N GLN A 172 -6.46 17.11 12.14
CA GLN A 172 -7.18 17.63 10.98
C GLN A 172 -7.44 16.54 9.93
N ALA A 173 -6.45 15.71 9.64
CA ALA A 173 -6.64 14.61 8.70
C ALA A 173 -7.73 13.62 9.15
N MET A 174 -7.84 13.35 10.45
CA MET A 174 -8.91 12.51 10.98
C MET A 174 -10.30 13.14 10.87
N ILE A 175 -10.39 14.47 11.08
CA ILE A 175 -11.64 15.22 10.88
C ILE A 175 -12.05 15.18 9.41
N ASP A 176 -11.09 15.35 8.50
CA ASP A 176 -11.31 15.32 7.06
C ASP A 176 -11.79 13.92 6.64
N ILE A 177 -11.14 12.84 7.10
CA ILE A 177 -11.55 11.45 6.84
C ILE A 177 -12.98 11.17 7.34
N ALA A 178 -13.34 11.64 8.53
CA ALA A 178 -14.70 11.46 9.06
C ALA A 178 -15.76 12.23 8.26
N SER A 179 -15.35 13.22 7.46
CA SER A 179 -16.22 14.00 6.60
C SER A 179 -16.36 13.43 5.18
N PHE A 180 -15.65 12.36 4.84
CA PHE A 180 -15.65 11.77 3.51
C PHE A 180 -17.04 11.35 3.07
N LYS A 181 -17.27 11.50 1.75
CA LYS A 181 -18.52 11.20 1.09
C LYS A 181 -18.27 10.15 0.00
N ASP A 182 -19.32 9.42 -0.34
CA ASP A 182 -19.33 8.55 -1.50
C ASP A 182 -19.54 9.35 -2.80
N GLU A 183 -19.59 8.66 -3.92
CA GLU A 183 -19.78 9.23 -5.27
C GLU A 183 -21.17 9.87 -5.47
N ARG A 184 -22.12 9.62 -4.57
CA ARG A 184 -23.45 10.28 -4.53
C ARG A 184 -23.53 11.42 -3.53
N GLY A 185 -22.43 11.68 -2.80
CA GLY A 185 -22.35 12.74 -1.79
C GLY A 185 -22.87 12.34 -0.41
N LEU A 186 -23.15 11.05 -0.17
CA LEU A 186 -23.54 10.53 1.14
C LEU A 186 -22.30 10.36 2.02
N LYS A 187 -22.40 10.65 3.31
CA LYS A 187 -21.33 10.46 4.27
C LYS A 187 -21.08 8.97 4.53
N ILE A 188 -19.85 8.51 4.37
CA ILE A 188 -19.45 7.11 4.61
C ILE A 188 -18.96 6.86 6.04
N ALA A 189 -18.75 7.92 6.84
CA ALA A 189 -18.24 7.84 8.22
C ALA A 189 -16.94 7.02 8.36
N ALA A 190 -16.02 7.19 7.39
CA ALA A 190 -14.74 6.49 7.36
C ALA A 190 -13.89 6.85 8.58
N LYS A 191 -13.02 5.91 8.99
CA LYS A 191 -12.09 6.08 10.12
C LYS A 191 -10.67 5.78 9.69
N ALA A 192 -9.72 6.51 10.25
CA ALA A 192 -8.32 6.17 10.10
C ALA A 192 -8.01 4.89 10.88
N MET A 193 -7.35 3.94 10.23
CA MET A 193 -7.00 2.64 10.83
C MET A 193 -5.52 2.53 11.13
N LYS A 194 -4.66 2.97 10.22
CA LYS A 194 -3.20 2.81 10.32
C LYS A 194 -2.48 4.03 9.75
N LEU A 195 -1.44 4.47 10.43
CA LEU A 195 -0.54 5.52 9.98
C LEU A 195 0.69 4.90 9.30
N ILE A 196 1.00 5.33 8.08
CA ILE A 196 2.15 4.87 7.30
C ILE A 196 3.15 6.02 7.19
N ILE A 197 4.39 5.77 7.58
CA ILE A 197 5.43 6.79 7.68
C ILE A 197 6.78 6.30 7.15
N PRO A 198 7.66 7.21 6.70
CA PRO A 198 9.07 6.91 6.47
C PRO A 198 9.83 6.73 7.80
N SER A 199 11.03 6.18 7.72
CA SER A 199 11.89 5.98 8.90
C SER A 199 12.25 7.27 9.64
N ALA A 200 12.33 8.40 8.92
CA ALA A 200 12.61 9.71 9.50
C ALA A 200 11.56 10.13 10.54
N ASN A 201 10.31 9.82 10.32
CA ASN A 201 9.19 10.20 11.19
C ASN A 201 8.87 9.20 12.30
N GLN A 202 9.64 8.10 12.43
CA GLN A 202 9.37 7.03 13.41
C GLN A 202 9.28 7.54 14.85
N PHE A 203 10.23 8.36 15.27
CA PHE A 203 10.23 8.87 16.66
C PHE A 203 9.18 9.94 16.91
N VAL A 204 8.79 10.67 15.89
CA VAL A 204 7.68 11.64 15.97
C VAL A 204 6.37 10.88 16.15
N ALA A 205 6.12 9.87 15.32
CA ALA A 205 4.93 9.03 15.42
C ALA A 205 4.82 8.31 16.77
N GLU A 206 5.93 7.75 17.29
CA GLU A 206 5.95 7.11 18.59
C GLU A 206 5.52 8.06 19.71
N ARG A 207 6.05 9.30 19.70
CA ARG A 207 5.66 10.34 20.68
C ARG A 207 4.20 10.73 20.55
N LEU A 208 3.71 10.96 19.31
CA LEU A 208 2.33 11.34 19.05
C LEU A 208 1.33 10.24 19.44
N MET A 209 1.66 8.98 19.15
CA MET A 209 0.73 7.87 19.35
C MET A 209 0.74 7.28 20.75
N LYS A 210 1.88 7.33 21.47
CA LYS A 210 2.04 6.64 22.77
C LYS A 210 2.25 7.55 23.98
N SER A 211 2.52 8.84 23.79
CA SER A 211 2.61 9.77 24.93
C SER A 211 1.27 9.86 25.67
N ALA A 212 1.33 9.90 27.00
CA ALA A 212 0.13 10.10 27.81
C ALA A 212 -0.36 11.54 27.75
N ASN A 213 0.58 12.48 27.74
CA ASN A 213 0.33 13.91 27.69
C ASN A 213 0.73 14.47 26.33
N ARG A 214 0.20 15.62 26.01
CA ARG A 214 0.50 16.36 24.79
C ARG A 214 1.99 16.67 24.70
N VAL A 215 2.58 16.43 23.55
CA VAL A 215 4.02 16.61 23.31
C VAL A 215 4.32 18.07 23.00
N GLY A 216 5.33 18.64 23.69
CA GLY A 216 5.83 19.98 23.40
C GLY A 216 5.08 21.12 24.09
N THR A 217 4.19 20.84 25.06
CA THR A 217 3.53 21.84 25.89
C THR A 217 4.03 21.75 27.32
N ALA A 218 4.02 22.89 28.02
CA ALA A 218 4.32 22.95 29.47
C ALA A 218 3.10 22.54 30.31
N ASP A 219 1.93 22.52 29.71
CA ASP A 219 0.66 22.17 30.32
C ASP A 219 0.48 20.64 30.38
N ASN A 220 -0.27 20.20 31.39
CA ASN A 220 -0.52 18.76 31.57
C ASN A 220 -1.74 18.28 30.78
N ASP A 221 -1.83 18.70 29.50
CA ASP A 221 -2.91 18.35 28.60
C ASP A 221 -2.87 16.88 28.19
N ILE A 222 -4.03 16.28 28.06
CA ILE A 222 -4.18 14.89 27.62
C ILE A 222 -3.89 14.81 26.13
N ASN A 223 -3.13 13.79 25.71
CA ASN A 223 -3.00 13.43 24.30
C ASN A 223 -4.30 12.82 23.79
N ALA A 224 -5.06 13.57 23.01
CA ALA A 224 -6.36 13.16 22.48
C ALA A 224 -6.25 11.98 21.51
N LEU A 225 -5.21 11.92 20.68
CA LEU A 225 -4.99 10.85 19.70
C LEU A 225 -4.89 9.48 20.38
N ARG A 226 -4.11 9.41 21.46
CA ARG A 226 -3.98 8.19 22.26
C ARG A 226 -5.24 7.89 23.05
N SER A 227 -5.79 8.88 23.75
CA SER A 227 -6.95 8.71 24.63
C SER A 227 -8.20 8.22 23.91
N MET A 228 -8.41 8.69 22.68
CA MET A 228 -9.56 8.30 21.84
C MET A 228 -9.28 7.04 21.00
N GLY A 229 -8.03 6.55 20.94
CA GLY A 229 -7.66 5.41 20.11
C GLY A 229 -7.93 5.62 18.63
N MET A 230 -7.64 6.83 18.11
CA MET A 230 -8.02 7.27 16.78
C MET A 230 -7.38 6.47 15.66
N VAL A 231 -6.24 5.82 15.88
CA VAL A 231 -5.55 4.94 14.92
C VAL A 231 -5.37 3.56 15.56
N PRO A 232 -6.37 2.69 15.50
CA PRO A 232 -6.38 1.44 16.26
C PRO A 232 -5.30 0.45 15.88
N GLN A 233 -4.82 0.46 14.62
CA GLN A 233 -3.72 -0.40 14.16
C GLN A 233 -2.33 0.24 14.36
N GLY A 234 -2.27 1.43 14.98
CA GLY A 234 -1.01 2.12 15.23
C GLY A 234 -0.35 2.66 13.97
N TYR A 235 0.98 2.65 13.95
CA TYR A 235 1.75 3.09 12.80
C TYR A 235 2.65 1.98 12.26
N VAL A 236 2.98 2.05 10.97
CA VAL A 236 3.95 1.21 10.29
C VAL A 236 5.03 2.08 9.63
N VAL A 237 6.28 1.64 9.76
CA VAL A 237 7.43 2.30 9.13
C VAL A 237 7.74 1.58 7.83
N ASN A 238 7.75 2.31 6.73
CA ASN A 238 8.19 1.79 5.44
C ASN A 238 9.51 2.45 5.04
N ASN A 239 10.58 1.65 5.01
CA ASN A 239 11.93 2.12 4.71
C ASN A 239 12.17 2.43 3.22
N PHE A 240 11.20 2.14 2.36
CA PHE A 240 11.29 2.37 0.91
C PHE A 240 10.55 3.64 0.47
N LEU A 241 9.98 4.39 1.41
CA LEU A 241 9.46 5.73 1.14
C LEU A 241 10.63 6.67 0.91
N THR A 242 10.52 7.49 -0.14
CA THR A 242 11.58 8.41 -0.57
C THR A 242 11.43 9.82 -0.04
N ASP A 243 10.24 10.19 0.40
CA ASP A 243 9.94 11.48 1.00
C ASP A 243 9.94 11.33 2.53
N ASP A 244 10.86 12.00 3.19
CA ASP A 244 11.07 11.90 4.63
C ASP A 244 9.96 12.60 5.45
N ASP A 245 9.23 13.52 4.83
CA ASP A 245 8.19 14.32 5.50
C ASP A 245 6.77 13.80 5.21
N ALA A 246 6.61 12.95 4.19
CA ALA A 246 5.31 12.41 3.83
C ALA A 246 4.78 11.42 4.86
N PHE A 247 3.48 11.48 5.12
CA PHE A 247 2.74 10.45 5.87
C PHE A 247 1.41 10.15 5.21
N PHE A 248 0.93 8.92 5.43
CA PHE A 248 -0.31 8.44 4.84
C PHE A 248 -1.18 7.79 5.91
N LEU A 249 -2.50 7.90 5.75
CA LEU A 249 -3.47 7.24 6.62
C LEU A 249 -4.26 6.21 5.82
N LYS A 250 -4.16 4.94 6.20
CA LYS A 250 -5.06 3.89 5.70
C LYS A 250 -6.37 3.99 6.46
N THR A 251 -7.49 3.97 5.73
CA THR A 251 -8.84 4.02 6.29
C THR A 251 -9.50 2.65 6.31
N ASP A 252 -10.64 2.53 6.98
CA ASP A 252 -11.52 1.36 6.96
C ASP A 252 -12.51 1.37 5.78
N ALA A 253 -12.46 2.39 4.92
CA ALA A 253 -13.32 2.47 3.75
C ALA A 253 -13.04 1.28 2.81
N VAL A 254 -14.10 0.58 2.44
CA VAL A 254 -14.05 -0.63 1.61
C VAL A 254 -13.92 -0.26 0.12
N SER A 255 -13.39 -1.17 -0.67
CA SER A 255 -12.83 -0.98 -2.03
C SER A 255 -13.78 -0.46 -3.15
N TYR A 256 -14.98 -0.04 -2.87
CA TYR A 256 -15.86 0.58 -3.87
C TYR A 256 -15.95 2.10 -3.75
N THR A 257 -15.10 2.72 -2.97
CA THR A 257 -14.95 4.18 -2.93
C THR A 257 -13.60 4.57 -3.53
N HIS A 258 -13.53 5.70 -4.22
CA HIS A 258 -12.29 6.27 -4.79
C HIS A 258 -11.15 6.46 -3.78
N LEU A 259 -11.45 6.32 -2.51
CA LEU A 259 -10.57 6.61 -1.39
C LEU A 259 -9.82 5.38 -0.89
N THR A 260 -10.12 4.22 -1.44
CA THR A 260 -9.33 3.02 -1.16
C THR A 260 -8.09 3.04 -2.03
N LEU A 261 -6.96 2.89 -1.40
CA LEU A 261 -5.72 2.53 -2.08
C LEU A 261 -6.03 1.33 -2.97
N PRO A 262 -5.73 1.38 -4.27
CA PRO A 262 -5.81 0.19 -5.08
C PRO A 262 -4.99 -0.88 -4.38
N THR A 263 -5.63 -1.98 -4.01
CA THR A 263 -4.93 -3.15 -3.50
C THR A 263 -4.03 -3.61 -4.62
N SER A 264 -2.78 -3.20 -4.56
CA SER A 264 -1.82 -3.56 -5.58
C SER A 264 -1.51 -5.03 -5.43
N GLN A 265 -2.00 -5.80 -6.37
CA GLN A 265 -1.61 -7.18 -6.51
C GLN A 265 -0.25 -7.23 -7.19
N TYR A 266 0.74 -7.76 -6.49
CA TYR A 266 2.02 -8.11 -7.06
C TYR A 266 2.26 -9.59 -6.79
N VAL A 267 2.25 -10.34 -7.85
CA VAL A 267 2.74 -11.72 -7.86
C VAL A 267 4.23 -11.73 -8.13
#